data_7249f02eba9a28d666a1f70859a90aff
#
_entry.id   7249f02eba9a28d666a1f70859a90aff
#
_cell.length_a   1.000
_cell.length_b   1.000
_cell.length_c   1.000
_cell.angle_alpha   90.00
_cell.angle_beta   90.00
_cell.angle_gamma   90.00
#
_symmetry.space_group_name_H-M   'P 1'
#
loop_
_entity.id
_entity.type
_entity.pdbx_description
1 polymer ?
#
loop_
_entity_poly.entity_id
_entity_poly.type
_entity_poly.pdbx_seq_one_letter_code
_entity_poly.pdbx_strand_id
1 'polypeptide(L)'
;MKEEYLNKYWSFLNVSRQYILGDVKALFQILIAFFDTIVSKFPINPLKVYSAPSTAFRIWRTVQLPLLLKDNLKVFDLSHNLDAQLRESYCGGIVDVYRPHLIGEGYYYDVNSLYPTAMIRPMPVGLPKSVNLTVEQFLEGNFFGFVEATVLAPAPSTHAGYIGLLPIKLQGKLICPGGTFSGLFFSEELRFALANGYTLLEIGLAFEFERGENCFKDLITQLNRMKIEAQLNNQPTIRNISKLLMNSMYGRFGMHPSLTNTSIWTQNQINSITNGWLILSQIQFGELSLVTTILNKEWILENLGKEVLLKHLVNMGNNTNS
;
A
#
# COMPACT_ATOMS: atom_id res chain seq x y z
N MET A 1 7.41 -24.12 28.53
CA MET A 1 8.10 -25.12 27.66
C MET A 1 9.21 -25.89 28.38
N LYS A 2 10.12 -25.26 29.12
CA LYS A 2 11.19 -26.00 29.83
C LYS A 2 10.68 -26.94 30.91
N GLU A 3 9.72 -26.53 31.73
CA GLU A 3 9.20 -27.33 32.86
C GLU A 3 8.32 -28.49 32.41
N GLU A 4 7.62 -28.38 31.28
CA GLU A 4 6.69 -29.37 30.74
C GLU A 4 7.40 -30.65 30.25
N TYR A 5 8.68 -30.52 29.83
CA TYR A 5 9.49 -31.62 29.28
C TYR A 5 10.65 -32.05 30.19
N LEU A 6 10.74 -31.49 31.39
CA LEU A 6 11.76 -31.91 32.36
C LEU A 6 11.49 -33.37 32.77
N ASN A 7 12.47 -34.25 32.52
CA ASN A 7 12.40 -35.70 32.81
C ASN A 7 11.38 -36.51 31.97
N LYS A 8 10.91 -36.00 30.81
CA LYS A 8 10.09 -36.76 29.88
C LYS A 8 10.83 -37.08 28.60
N TYR A 9 10.52 -38.23 27.99
CA TYR A 9 11.06 -38.55 26.67
C TYR A 9 10.57 -37.49 25.67
N TRP A 10 11.52 -36.75 25.08
CA TRP A 10 11.26 -35.70 24.12
C TRP A 10 11.43 -36.22 22.70
N SER A 11 10.41 -36.01 21.87
CA SER A 11 10.45 -36.31 20.44
C SER A 11 10.07 -35.05 19.68
N PHE A 12 10.99 -34.56 18.85
CA PHE A 12 10.75 -33.38 17.98
C PHE A 12 9.50 -33.57 17.14
N LEU A 13 9.31 -34.75 16.55
CA LEU A 13 8.16 -35.06 15.73
C LEU A 13 6.83 -34.93 16.50
N ASN A 14 6.76 -35.45 17.71
CA ASN A 14 5.54 -35.42 18.52
C ASN A 14 5.22 -34.00 18.99
N VAL A 15 6.23 -33.25 19.44
CA VAL A 15 6.07 -31.86 19.86
C VAL A 15 5.65 -30.97 18.67
N SER A 16 6.30 -31.12 17.51
CA SER A 16 5.95 -30.39 16.30
C SER A 16 4.53 -30.70 15.81
N ARG A 17 4.10 -31.95 15.86
CA ARG A 17 2.73 -32.31 15.49
C ARG A 17 1.70 -31.66 16.40
N GLN A 18 1.91 -31.69 17.71
CA GLN A 18 1.02 -31.04 18.68
C GLN A 18 0.95 -29.53 18.46
N TYR A 19 2.11 -28.91 18.24
CA TYR A 19 2.20 -27.47 17.96
C TYR A 19 1.45 -27.10 16.67
N ILE A 20 1.72 -27.78 15.57
CA ILE A 20 1.07 -27.56 14.28
C ILE A 20 -0.46 -27.76 14.36
N LEU A 21 -0.92 -28.80 15.06
CA LEU A 21 -2.35 -29.02 15.27
C LEU A 21 -3.02 -27.86 16.03
N GLY A 22 -2.31 -27.30 17.02
CA GLY A 22 -2.75 -26.10 17.74
C GLY A 22 -2.88 -24.89 16.83
N ASP A 23 -1.86 -24.64 16.02
CA ASP A 23 -1.82 -23.50 15.08
C ASP A 23 -2.91 -23.62 14.00
N VAL A 24 -3.06 -24.79 13.39
CA VAL A 24 -4.12 -25.04 12.37
C VAL A 24 -5.51 -24.83 12.96
N LYS A 25 -5.75 -25.32 14.18
CA LYS A 25 -7.03 -25.13 14.86
C LYS A 25 -7.30 -23.65 15.19
N ALA A 26 -6.29 -22.94 15.69
CA ALA A 26 -6.39 -21.51 15.97
C ALA A 26 -6.66 -20.71 14.68
N LEU A 27 -5.93 -21.00 13.60
CA LEU A 27 -6.15 -20.37 12.31
C LEU A 27 -7.56 -20.60 11.77
N PHE A 28 -8.05 -21.84 11.86
CA PHE A 28 -9.43 -22.17 11.46
C PHE A 28 -10.46 -21.34 12.22
N GLN A 29 -10.32 -21.23 13.55
CA GLN A 29 -11.23 -20.42 14.38
C GLN A 29 -11.18 -18.93 14.00
N ILE A 30 -9.98 -18.39 13.74
CA ILE A 30 -9.79 -17.01 13.29
C ILE A 30 -10.49 -16.79 11.94
N LEU A 31 -10.30 -17.71 10.98
CA LEU A 31 -10.92 -17.60 9.66
C LEU A 31 -12.46 -17.66 9.72
N ILE A 32 -13.03 -18.56 10.50
CA ILE A 32 -14.49 -18.62 10.69
C ILE A 32 -15.02 -17.31 11.27
N ALA A 33 -14.41 -16.81 12.35
CA ALA A 33 -14.82 -15.54 12.95
C ALA A 33 -14.68 -14.35 11.98
N PHE A 34 -13.63 -14.36 11.15
CA PHE A 34 -13.43 -13.36 10.10
C PHE A 34 -14.53 -13.46 9.04
N PHE A 35 -14.81 -14.66 8.53
CA PHE A 35 -15.83 -14.87 7.49
C PHE A 35 -17.23 -14.51 7.97
N ASP A 36 -17.62 -14.92 9.16
CA ASP A 36 -18.91 -14.59 9.76
C ASP A 36 -19.08 -13.08 9.93
N THR A 37 -18.02 -12.39 10.36
CA THR A 37 -18.02 -10.93 10.47
C THR A 37 -18.21 -10.28 9.10
N ILE A 38 -17.50 -10.75 8.07
CA ILE A 38 -17.60 -10.18 6.72
C ILE A 38 -18.97 -10.39 6.11
N VAL A 39 -19.49 -11.63 6.15
CA VAL A 39 -20.82 -11.96 5.59
C VAL A 39 -21.94 -11.19 6.28
N SER A 40 -21.87 -11.04 7.61
CA SER A 40 -22.89 -10.32 8.39
C SER A 40 -22.91 -8.81 8.16
N LYS A 41 -21.79 -8.21 7.72
CA LYS A 41 -21.62 -6.74 7.63
C LYS A 41 -21.52 -6.21 6.20
N PHE A 42 -21.13 -7.04 5.24
CA PHE A 42 -20.86 -6.62 3.87
C PHE A 42 -21.43 -7.60 2.84
N PRO A 43 -21.94 -7.12 1.69
CA PRO A 43 -22.54 -7.95 0.64
C PRO A 43 -21.44 -8.58 -0.25
N ILE A 44 -20.47 -9.26 0.36
CA ILE A 44 -19.38 -9.94 -0.36
C ILE A 44 -19.24 -11.38 0.08
N ASN A 45 -18.78 -12.23 -0.84
CA ASN A 45 -18.42 -13.61 -0.51
C ASN A 45 -16.95 -13.67 -0.05
N PRO A 46 -16.68 -13.95 1.24
CA PRO A 46 -15.33 -13.99 1.78
C PRO A 46 -14.50 -15.15 1.23
N LEU A 47 -15.12 -16.22 0.71
CA LEU A 47 -14.42 -17.35 0.08
C LEU A 47 -13.76 -17.00 -1.26
N LYS A 48 -14.08 -15.82 -1.82
CA LYS A 48 -13.47 -15.30 -3.06
C LYS A 48 -12.36 -14.28 -2.81
N VAL A 49 -11.90 -14.15 -1.57
CA VAL A 49 -10.82 -13.26 -1.16
C VAL A 49 -9.88 -13.98 -0.20
N TYR A 50 -8.60 -13.81 -0.38
CA TYR A 50 -7.58 -14.62 0.30
C TYR A 50 -6.72 -13.83 1.31
N SER A 51 -6.95 -12.52 1.42
CA SER A 51 -6.19 -11.68 2.35
C SER A 51 -7.02 -10.49 2.83
N ALA A 52 -6.67 -9.91 3.97
CA ALA A 52 -7.33 -8.73 4.49
C ALA A 52 -7.29 -7.53 3.53
N PRO A 53 -6.15 -7.21 2.83
CA PRO A 53 -6.12 -6.18 1.81
C PRO A 53 -7.06 -6.46 0.63
N SER A 54 -7.12 -7.71 0.15
CA SER A 54 -8.04 -8.10 -0.93
C SER A 54 -9.49 -7.99 -0.49
N THR A 55 -9.80 -8.35 0.76
CA THR A 55 -11.13 -8.21 1.35
C THR A 55 -11.54 -6.73 1.45
N ALA A 56 -10.68 -5.88 1.99
CA ALA A 56 -10.93 -4.44 2.11
C ALA A 56 -11.17 -3.79 0.74
N PHE A 57 -10.34 -4.13 -0.25
CA PHE A 57 -10.51 -3.65 -1.62
C PHE A 57 -11.81 -4.16 -2.27
N ARG A 58 -12.18 -5.42 -2.03
CA ARG A 58 -13.44 -5.99 -2.53
C ARG A 58 -14.64 -5.30 -1.92
N ILE A 59 -14.62 -5.01 -0.62
CA ILE A 59 -15.66 -4.25 0.06
C ILE A 59 -15.77 -2.86 -0.58
N TRP A 60 -14.66 -2.15 -0.73
CA TRP A 60 -14.64 -0.83 -1.37
C TRP A 60 -15.24 -0.87 -2.79
N ARG A 61 -14.83 -1.82 -3.62
CA ARG A 61 -15.37 -1.99 -4.98
C ARG A 61 -16.87 -2.29 -5.01
N THR A 62 -17.38 -3.00 -4.00
CA THR A 62 -18.79 -3.43 -3.98
C THR A 62 -19.70 -2.39 -3.34
N VAL A 63 -19.21 -1.67 -2.33
CA VAL A 63 -20.01 -0.73 -1.53
C VAL A 63 -19.77 0.73 -1.96
N GLN A 64 -18.51 1.15 -2.00
CA GLN A 64 -18.16 2.58 -2.20
C GLN A 64 -18.09 2.97 -3.69
N LEU A 65 -17.40 2.17 -4.50
CA LEU A 65 -17.16 2.50 -5.91
C LEU A 65 -18.46 2.74 -6.71
N PRO A 66 -19.56 1.95 -6.55
CA PRO A 66 -20.80 2.22 -7.26
C PRO A 66 -21.44 3.59 -6.93
N LEU A 67 -21.23 4.09 -5.71
CA LEU A 67 -21.70 5.42 -5.32
C LEU A 67 -20.88 6.50 -6.02
N LEU A 68 -19.56 6.36 -6.01
CA LEU A 68 -18.64 7.29 -6.67
C LEU A 68 -18.87 7.34 -8.20
N LEU A 69 -19.16 6.20 -8.84
CA LEU A 69 -19.48 6.16 -10.27
C LEU A 69 -20.80 6.86 -10.61
N LYS A 70 -21.78 6.85 -9.70
CA LYS A 70 -23.01 7.65 -9.85
C LYS A 70 -22.72 9.15 -9.75
N ASP A 71 -21.74 9.53 -8.94
CA ASP A 71 -21.26 10.91 -8.77
C ASP A 71 -20.24 11.32 -9.85
N ASN A 72 -20.20 10.60 -11.00
CA ASN A 72 -19.34 10.85 -12.16
C ASN A 72 -17.84 10.64 -11.93
N LEU A 73 -17.43 9.90 -10.89
CA LEU A 73 -16.05 9.47 -10.79
C LEU A 73 -15.69 8.60 -12.00
N LYS A 74 -14.63 8.96 -12.70
CA LYS A 74 -14.08 8.16 -13.79
C LYS A 74 -12.82 7.45 -13.32
N VAL A 75 -12.72 6.15 -13.60
CA VAL A 75 -11.53 5.35 -13.34
C VAL A 75 -10.76 5.19 -14.64
N PHE A 76 -9.47 5.47 -14.61
CA PHE A 76 -8.58 5.42 -15.76
C PHE A 76 -7.38 4.53 -15.48
N ASP A 77 -6.87 3.89 -16.52
CA ASP A 77 -5.54 3.30 -16.50
C ASP A 77 -4.53 4.36 -16.93
N LEU A 78 -3.53 4.59 -16.11
CA LEU A 78 -2.41 5.48 -16.44
C LEU A 78 -1.46 4.78 -17.42
N SER A 79 -0.83 5.57 -18.29
CA SER A 79 0.28 5.05 -19.10
C SER A 79 1.42 4.60 -18.17
N HIS A 80 2.20 3.62 -18.61
CA HIS A 80 3.33 3.08 -17.82
C HIS A 80 4.31 4.20 -17.38
N ASN A 81 4.61 5.13 -18.28
CA ASN A 81 5.54 6.23 -17.99
C ASN A 81 4.98 7.18 -16.93
N LEU A 82 3.71 7.55 -17.05
CA LEU A 82 3.06 8.43 -16.09
C LEU A 82 2.90 7.76 -14.71
N ASP A 83 2.52 6.47 -14.67
CA ASP A 83 2.47 5.70 -13.42
C ASP A 83 3.85 5.63 -12.76
N ALA A 84 4.91 5.38 -13.53
CA ALA A 84 6.27 5.36 -13.02
C ALA A 84 6.71 6.72 -12.44
N GLN A 85 6.42 7.82 -13.13
CA GLN A 85 6.70 9.17 -12.65
C GLN A 85 5.95 9.48 -11.34
N LEU A 86 4.65 9.24 -11.29
CA LEU A 86 3.85 9.50 -10.10
C LEU A 86 4.27 8.63 -8.91
N ARG A 87 4.78 7.42 -9.16
CA ARG A 87 5.31 6.53 -8.10
C ARG A 87 6.59 7.05 -7.45
N GLU A 88 7.29 8.01 -8.04
CA GLU A 88 8.42 8.66 -7.37
C GLU A 88 7.97 9.43 -6.12
N SER A 89 6.77 10.00 -6.11
CA SER A 89 6.18 10.64 -4.94
C SER A 89 5.60 9.66 -3.92
N TYR A 90 5.42 8.37 -4.28
CA TYR A 90 4.87 7.37 -3.37
C TYR A 90 5.94 6.86 -2.43
N CYS A 91 5.97 7.42 -1.23
CA CYS A 91 6.93 7.11 -0.19
C CYS A 91 6.27 6.35 0.97
N GLY A 92 7.01 5.43 1.58
CA GLY A 92 6.63 4.81 2.84
C GLY A 92 6.78 5.75 4.03
N GLY A 93 6.38 5.31 5.22
CA GLY A 93 6.64 6.06 6.45
C GLY A 93 8.13 6.19 6.73
N ILE A 94 8.52 7.36 7.23
CA ILE A 94 9.89 7.61 7.65
C ILE A 94 10.11 6.93 9.00
N VAL A 95 11.19 6.17 9.11
CA VAL A 95 11.63 5.54 10.37
C VAL A 95 13.05 5.97 10.64
N ASP A 96 13.27 6.67 11.74
CA ASP A 96 14.59 7.17 12.10
C ASP A 96 14.79 7.17 13.63
N VAL A 97 16.05 7.27 14.06
CA VAL A 97 16.46 7.35 15.46
C VAL A 97 17.25 8.63 15.69
N TYR A 98 16.57 9.67 16.14
CA TYR A 98 17.20 10.98 16.39
C TYR A 98 18.07 11.01 17.65
N ARG A 99 17.78 10.16 18.64
CA ARG A 99 18.56 9.98 19.86
C ARG A 99 18.76 8.49 20.13
N PRO A 100 19.91 7.93 19.78
CA PRO A 100 20.18 6.49 19.92
C PRO A 100 20.31 6.04 21.40
N HIS A 101 20.51 6.97 22.30
CA HIS A 101 20.62 6.69 23.73
C HIS A 101 19.79 7.71 24.54
N LEU A 102 18.90 7.21 25.40
CA LEU A 102 18.09 8.02 26.31
C LEU A 102 18.46 7.69 27.74
N ILE A 103 18.81 8.72 28.52
CA ILE A 103 18.98 8.62 29.98
C ILE A 103 17.76 9.31 30.61
N GLY A 104 16.99 8.58 31.42
CA GLY A 104 15.77 9.06 32.09
C GLY A 104 14.50 8.51 31.47
N GLU A 105 13.40 9.21 31.62
CA GLU A 105 12.07 8.81 31.17
C GLU A 105 11.88 9.10 29.68
N GLY A 106 11.15 8.20 28.98
CA GLY A 106 10.70 8.36 27.61
C GLY A 106 9.19 8.28 27.49
N TYR A 107 8.62 9.01 26.53
CA TYR A 107 7.19 9.02 26.26
C TYR A 107 6.91 8.40 24.89
N TYR A 108 5.90 7.53 24.84
CA TYR A 108 5.44 6.90 23.60
C TYR A 108 4.14 7.56 23.15
N TYR A 109 4.14 8.09 21.92
CA TYR A 109 2.97 8.71 21.31
C TYR A 109 2.56 7.95 20.07
N ASP A 110 1.26 7.76 19.87
CA ASP A 110 0.66 7.15 18.67
C ASP A 110 -0.50 7.99 18.17
N VAL A 111 -0.58 8.18 16.86
CA VAL A 111 -1.70 8.90 16.23
C VAL A 111 -2.78 7.89 15.89
N ASN A 112 -3.93 8.01 16.54
CA ASN A 112 -5.06 7.10 16.34
C ASN A 112 -5.52 7.06 14.88
N SER A 113 -5.35 5.89 14.24
CA SER A 113 -5.83 5.63 12.87
C SER A 113 -5.32 6.66 11.85
N LEU A 114 -4.02 7.01 11.88
CA LEU A 114 -3.42 8.05 11.02
C LEU A 114 -3.75 7.85 9.53
N TYR A 115 -3.49 6.66 8.96
CA TYR A 115 -3.79 6.39 7.56
C TYR A 115 -5.28 6.48 7.22
N PRO A 116 -6.20 5.85 7.97
CA PRO A 116 -7.63 6.06 7.78
C PRO A 116 -8.05 7.53 7.86
N THR A 117 -7.47 8.32 8.77
CA THR A 117 -7.74 9.77 8.88
C THR A 117 -7.27 10.53 7.65
N ALA A 118 -6.13 10.17 7.06
CA ALA A 118 -5.69 10.75 5.79
C ALA A 118 -6.60 10.35 4.62
N MET A 119 -7.10 9.12 4.59
CA MET A 119 -7.96 8.60 3.53
C MET A 119 -9.35 9.27 3.43
N ILE A 120 -9.84 9.92 4.48
CA ILE A 120 -11.12 10.63 4.43
C ILE A 120 -11.03 12.02 3.77
N ARG A 121 -9.81 12.49 3.46
CA ARG A 121 -9.58 13.75 2.76
C ARG A 121 -9.78 13.59 1.24
N PRO A 122 -9.93 14.69 0.51
CA PRO A 122 -9.98 14.65 -0.96
C PRO A 122 -8.76 13.95 -1.55
N MET A 123 -8.99 13.13 -2.57
CA MET A 123 -7.96 12.35 -3.26
C MET A 123 -7.83 12.79 -4.72
N PRO A 124 -6.63 12.71 -5.33
CA PRO A 124 -6.46 12.90 -6.76
C PRO A 124 -7.26 11.86 -7.55
N VAL A 125 -8.12 12.32 -8.45
CA VAL A 125 -8.96 11.46 -9.30
C VAL A 125 -8.89 11.89 -10.76
N GLY A 126 -9.31 11.01 -11.65
CA GLY A 126 -9.32 11.29 -13.09
C GLY A 126 -7.95 11.14 -13.75
N LEU A 127 -7.85 11.60 -15.00
CA LEU A 127 -6.59 11.70 -15.71
C LEU A 127 -5.92 13.04 -15.38
N PRO A 128 -4.64 13.04 -14.99
CA PRO A 128 -3.94 14.28 -14.74
C PRO A 128 -3.73 15.07 -16.03
N LYS A 129 -3.74 16.39 -15.88
CA LYS A 129 -3.33 17.32 -16.93
C LYS A 129 -1.93 17.81 -16.64
N SER A 130 -1.03 17.71 -17.61
CA SER A 130 0.26 18.40 -17.52
C SER A 130 0.02 19.90 -17.70
N VAL A 131 0.46 20.70 -16.75
CA VAL A 131 0.28 22.14 -16.75
C VAL A 131 1.61 22.87 -16.53
N ASN A 132 1.74 24.05 -17.12
CA ASN A 132 2.84 24.95 -16.82
C ASN A 132 2.45 25.74 -15.57
N LEU A 133 3.13 25.49 -14.47
CA LEU A 133 2.85 26.08 -13.17
C LEU A 133 4.04 26.92 -12.70
N THR A 134 3.81 28.18 -12.34
CA THR A 134 4.86 29.00 -11.73
C THR A 134 4.82 28.90 -10.20
N VAL A 135 5.89 29.34 -9.54
CA VAL A 135 5.98 29.37 -8.07
C VAL A 135 4.85 30.23 -7.50
N GLU A 136 4.59 31.41 -8.11
CA GLU A 136 3.54 32.33 -7.68
C GLU A 136 2.16 31.69 -7.77
N GLN A 137 1.84 31.06 -8.90
CA GLN A 137 0.57 30.35 -9.10
C GLN A 137 0.38 29.21 -8.11
N PHE A 138 1.44 28.47 -7.77
CA PHE A 138 1.36 27.43 -6.75
C PHE A 138 1.06 28.02 -5.36
N LEU A 139 1.68 29.13 -5.02
CA LEU A 139 1.49 29.82 -3.74
C LEU A 139 0.09 30.42 -3.58
N GLU A 140 -0.62 30.76 -4.67
CA GLU A 140 -2.03 31.16 -4.67
C GLU A 140 -2.98 30.05 -4.13
N GLY A 141 -2.53 28.81 -4.09
CA GLY A 141 -3.19 27.72 -3.36
C GLY A 141 -4.24 26.90 -4.14
N ASN A 142 -4.50 27.18 -5.42
CA ASN A 142 -5.54 26.52 -6.20
C ASN A 142 -5.13 25.18 -6.80
N PHE A 143 -3.82 24.97 -7.03
CA PHE A 143 -3.32 23.75 -7.64
C PHE A 143 -3.53 22.53 -6.73
N PHE A 144 -3.95 21.40 -7.32
CA PHE A 144 -4.11 20.13 -6.62
C PHE A 144 -3.56 19.00 -7.50
N GLY A 145 -2.53 18.31 -7.02
CA GLY A 145 -1.87 17.28 -7.77
C GLY A 145 -0.42 17.07 -7.35
N PHE A 146 0.41 16.67 -8.31
CA PHE A 146 1.82 16.36 -8.07
C PHE A 146 2.69 17.37 -8.83
N VAL A 147 3.74 17.84 -8.18
CA VAL A 147 4.63 18.85 -8.72
C VAL A 147 6.08 18.47 -8.46
N GLU A 148 6.90 18.49 -9.52
CA GLU A 148 8.34 18.44 -9.38
C GLU A 148 8.80 19.82 -8.90
N ALA A 149 9.39 19.87 -7.72
CA ALA A 149 9.78 21.11 -7.08
C ALA A 149 11.21 21.05 -6.55
N THR A 150 11.93 22.16 -6.71
CA THR A 150 13.19 22.42 -6.03
C THR A 150 12.89 23.24 -4.79
N VAL A 151 13.29 22.74 -3.64
CA VAL A 151 13.03 23.36 -2.34
C VAL A 151 14.31 23.56 -1.55
N LEU A 152 14.31 24.59 -0.71
CA LEU A 152 15.31 24.81 0.32
C LEU A 152 14.69 24.44 1.68
N ALA A 153 15.25 23.43 2.33
CA ALA A 153 14.85 23.06 3.69
C ALA A 153 15.29 24.11 4.71
N PRO A 154 14.55 24.31 5.80
CA PRO A 154 14.96 25.19 6.87
C PRO A 154 16.28 24.73 7.50
N ALA A 155 17.08 25.68 7.99
CA ALA A 155 18.30 25.35 8.73
C ALA A 155 17.98 24.52 9.96
N PRO A 156 18.81 23.51 10.34
CA PRO A 156 18.65 22.76 11.56
C PRO A 156 18.56 23.70 12.77
N SER A 157 17.55 23.52 13.62
CA SER A 157 17.52 24.23 14.89
C SER A 157 18.62 23.69 15.80
N THR A 158 19.35 24.58 16.47
CA THR A 158 20.49 24.24 17.34
C THR A 158 20.14 23.34 18.52
N HIS A 159 18.85 23.22 18.87
CA HIS A 159 18.38 22.50 20.05
C HIS A 159 17.73 21.13 19.77
N ALA A 160 17.22 20.87 18.59
CA ALA A 160 16.45 19.64 18.29
C ALA A 160 16.99 18.82 17.13
N GLY A 161 18.04 19.28 16.44
CA GLY A 161 18.45 18.68 15.18
C GLY A 161 17.47 18.99 14.05
N TYR A 162 17.79 18.52 12.85
CA TYR A 162 16.93 18.67 11.68
C TYR A 162 15.96 17.47 11.60
N ILE A 163 14.66 17.76 11.52
CA ILE A 163 13.63 16.78 11.20
C ILE A 163 13.04 17.17 9.86
N GLY A 164 13.43 16.43 8.80
CA GLY A 164 12.95 16.69 7.46
C GLY A 164 11.47 16.30 7.29
N LEU A 165 10.72 17.11 6.54
CA LEU A 165 9.31 16.86 6.24
C LEU A 165 9.09 16.29 4.85
N LEU A 166 9.96 16.61 3.87
CA LEU A 166 9.83 16.16 2.49
C LEU A 166 10.79 15.00 2.21
N PRO A 167 10.26 13.79 2.02
CA PRO A 167 11.06 12.62 1.69
C PRO A 167 11.37 12.57 0.19
N ILE A 168 12.59 12.11 -0.13
CA ILE A 168 12.99 11.72 -1.49
C ILE A 168 13.62 10.34 -1.47
N LYS A 169 13.58 9.66 -2.62
CA LYS A 169 14.27 8.39 -2.83
C LYS A 169 15.65 8.65 -3.41
N LEU A 170 16.69 8.28 -2.68
CA LEU A 170 18.07 8.37 -3.15
C LEU A 170 18.73 6.99 -3.05
N GLN A 171 19.15 6.43 -4.18
CA GLN A 171 19.78 5.10 -4.26
C GLN A 171 18.96 4.01 -3.54
N GLY A 172 17.64 4.03 -3.71
CA GLY A 172 16.72 3.06 -3.12
C GLY A 172 16.43 3.27 -1.62
N LYS A 173 17.00 4.30 -1.00
CA LYS A 173 16.73 4.69 0.39
C LYS A 173 15.81 5.90 0.45
N LEU A 174 14.90 5.91 1.41
CA LEU A 174 14.08 7.06 1.73
C LEU A 174 14.82 7.96 2.71
N ILE A 175 15.02 9.19 2.33
CA ILE A 175 15.71 10.20 3.15
C ILE A 175 14.94 11.52 3.14
N CYS A 176 15.10 12.33 4.19
CA CYS A 176 14.62 13.70 4.27
C CYS A 176 15.83 14.64 4.32
N PRO A 177 16.35 15.11 3.18
CA PRO A 177 17.59 15.88 3.16
C PRO A 177 17.40 17.30 3.71
N GLY A 178 18.49 17.88 4.19
CA GLY A 178 18.63 19.31 4.45
C GLY A 178 19.18 20.05 3.23
N GLY A 179 19.16 21.38 3.25
CA GLY A 179 19.64 22.21 2.16
C GLY A 179 18.70 22.20 0.95
N THR A 180 19.27 22.40 -0.24
CA THR A 180 18.50 22.46 -1.49
C THR A 180 18.44 21.08 -2.14
N PHE A 181 17.22 20.65 -2.49
CA PHE A 181 17.01 19.40 -3.21
C PHE A 181 15.72 19.46 -4.04
N SER A 182 15.59 18.54 -4.99
CA SER A 182 14.41 18.42 -5.86
C SER A 182 13.73 17.07 -5.68
N GLY A 183 12.43 17.03 -5.90
CA GLY A 183 11.62 15.82 -5.86
C GLY A 183 10.22 16.04 -6.42
N LEU A 184 9.49 14.95 -6.61
CA LEU A 184 8.07 14.99 -6.96
C LEU A 184 7.25 14.93 -5.70
N PHE A 185 6.46 15.95 -5.40
CA PHE A 185 5.68 16.07 -4.17
C PHE A 185 4.19 16.23 -4.47
N PHE A 186 3.36 15.72 -3.58
CA PHE A 186 1.94 16.05 -3.58
C PHE A 186 1.73 17.49 -3.07
N SER A 187 0.83 18.23 -3.70
CA SER A 187 0.64 19.65 -3.41
C SER A 187 0.34 19.95 -1.95
N GLU A 188 -0.44 19.12 -1.29
CA GLU A 188 -0.80 19.34 0.12
C GLU A 188 0.41 19.07 1.06
N GLU A 189 1.25 18.10 0.72
CA GLU A 189 2.49 17.83 1.45
C GLU A 189 3.50 18.99 1.29
N LEU A 190 3.66 19.47 0.05
CA LEU A 190 4.52 20.61 -0.22
C LEU A 190 4.04 21.89 0.48
N ARG A 191 2.73 22.19 0.47
CA ARG A 191 2.16 23.31 1.23
C ARG A 191 2.41 23.20 2.73
N PHE A 192 2.27 21.99 3.28
CA PHE A 192 2.58 21.76 4.68
C PHE A 192 4.06 22.03 5.00
N ALA A 193 4.96 21.61 4.13
CA ALA A 193 6.40 21.89 4.29
C ALA A 193 6.70 23.41 4.20
N LEU A 194 6.10 24.11 3.25
CA LEU A 194 6.24 25.57 3.12
C LEU A 194 5.75 26.31 4.38
N ALA A 195 4.62 25.87 4.94
CA ALA A 195 4.10 26.41 6.21
C ALA A 195 5.03 26.12 7.40
N ASN A 196 5.96 25.17 7.27
CA ASN A 196 6.95 24.80 8.28
C ASN A 196 8.39 25.21 7.92
N GLY A 197 8.54 26.29 7.14
CA GLY A 197 9.81 26.97 6.91
C GLY A 197 10.62 26.50 5.71
N TYR A 198 10.08 25.62 4.86
CA TYR A 198 10.68 25.38 3.54
C TYR A 198 10.45 26.55 2.61
N THR A 199 11.37 26.75 1.67
CA THR A 199 11.25 27.75 0.60
C THR A 199 11.15 27.03 -0.74
N LEU A 200 10.14 27.34 -1.53
CA LEU A 200 9.98 26.85 -2.89
C LEU A 200 10.82 27.70 -3.83
N LEU A 201 11.80 27.11 -4.50
CA LEU A 201 12.73 27.81 -5.37
C LEU A 201 12.31 27.71 -6.84
N GLU A 202 11.88 26.53 -7.29
CA GLU A 202 11.59 26.26 -8.68
C GLU A 202 10.50 25.17 -8.79
N ILE A 203 9.71 25.26 -9.85
CA ILE A 203 8.75 24.22 -10.26
C ILE A 203 9.11 23.74 -11.66
N GLY A 204 9.21 22.42 -11.80
CA GLY A 204 9.38 21.72 -13.06
C GLY A 204 8.04 21.18 -13.59
N LEU A 205 7.93 19.86 -13.76
CA LEU A 205 6.71 19.21 -14.22
C LEU A 205 5.60 19.31 -13.18
N ALA A 206 4.38 19.62 -13.62
CA ALA A 206 3.21 19.66 -12.77
C ALA A 206 2.07 18.85 -13.40
N PHE A 207 1.48 17.97 -12.59
CA PHE A 207 0.35 17.10 -12.94
C PHE A 207 -0.85 17.48 -12.09
N GLU A 208 -1.77 18.23 -12.70
CA GLU A 208 -3.00 18.68 -12.04
C GLU A 208 -4.06 17.58 -12.09
N PHE A 209 -4.70 17.33 -10.96
CA PHE A 209 -5.78 16.37 -10.79
C PHE A 209 -7.08 17.06 -10.33
N GLU A 210 -8.20 16.43 -10.63
CA GLU A 210 -9.46 16.77 -10.00
C GLU A 210 -9.49 16.30 -8.54
N ARG A 211 -10.18 17.06 -7.67
CA ARG A 211 -10.39 16.68 -6.26
C ARG A 211 -11.54 15.69 -6.16
N GLY A 212 -11.23 14.45 -5.83
CA GLY A 212 -12.25 13.43 -5.56
C GLY A 212 -12.68 13.46 -4.10
N GLU A 213 -13.89 13.94 -3.87
CA GLU A 213 -14.48 13.90 -2.53
C GLU A 213 -14.99 12.50 -2.21
N ASN A 214 -14.97 12.16 -0.94
CA ASN A 214 -15.56 10.92 -0.39
C ASN A 214 -15.00 9.58 -0.93
N CYS A 215 -13.85 9.55 -1.61
CA CYS A 215 -13.32 8.33 -2.22
C CYS A 215 -13.27 7.13 -1.26
N PHE A 216 -13.02 7.37 0.03
CA PHE A 216 -12.94 6.35 1.07
C PHE A 216 -13.75 6.69 2.31
N LYS A 217 -14.26 7.91 2.43
CA LYS A 217 -14.81 8.48 3.68
C LYS A 217 -15.94 7.65 4.28
N ASP A 218 -16.92 7.25 3.48
CA ASP A 218 -18.09 6.53 4.00
C ASP A 218 -17.69 5.16 4.54
N LEU A 219 -16.87 4.42 3.77
CA LEU A 219 -16.40 3.11 4.20
C LEU A 219 -15.49 3.19 5.42
N ILE A 220 -14.55 4.14 5.46
CA ILE A 220 -13.69 4.35 6.64
C ILE A 220 -14.52 4.74 7.86
N THR A 221 -15.52 5.59 7.69
CA THR A 221 -16.42 5.99 8.78
C THR A 221 -17.22 4.79 9.29
N GLN A 222 -17.75 3.95 8.39
CA GLN A 222 -18.47 2.72 8.75
C GLN A 222 -17.56 1.76 9.54
N LEU A 223 -16.35 1.47 9.04
CA LEU A 223 -15.40 0.57 9.70
C LEU A 223 -14.94 1.12 11.06
N ASN A 224 -14.74 2.44 11.16
CA ASN A 224 -14.36 3.07 12.43
C ASN A 224 -15.50 3.00 13.46
N ARG A 225 -16.75 3.21 13.04
CA ARG A 225 -17.93 3.03 13.89
C ARG A 225 -18.02 1.59 14.39
N MET A 226 -17.88 0.59 13.50
CA MET A 226 -17.85 -0.83 13.88
C MET A 226 -16.75 -1.13 14.92
N LYS A 227 -15.55 -0.53 14.74
CA LYS A 227 -14.44 -0.67 15.69
C LYS A 227 -14.80 -0.13 17.08
N ILE A 228 -15.43 1.06 17.15
CA ILE A 228 -15.81 1.71 18.40
C ILE A 228 -16.95 0.93 19.08
N GLU A 229 -17.98 0.56 18.35
CA GLU A 229 -19.11 -0.24 18.87
C GLU A 229 -18.63 -1.59 19.42
N ALA A 230 -17.73 -2.26 18.69
CA ALA A 230 -17.15 -3.52 19.15
C ALA A 230 -16.29 -3.35 20.42
N GLN A 231 -15.62 -2.22 20.58
CA GLN A 231 -14.87 -1.91 21.80
C GLN A 231 -15.82 -1.71 23.00
N LEU A 232 -16.91 -0.95 22.82
CA LEU A 232 -17.91 -0.72 23.85
C LEU A 232 -18.63 -2.00 24.27
N ASN A 233 -18.85 -2.91 23.33
CA ASN A 233 -19.55 -4.19 23.57
C ASN A 233 -18.61 -5.36 23.94
N ASN A 234 -17.33 -5.10 24.25
CA ASN A 234 -16.33 -6.11 24.56
C ASN A 234 -16.20 -7.23 23.50
N GLN A 235 -16.22 -6.85 22.22
CA GLN A 235 -16.09 -7.74 21.05
C GLN A 235 -14.71 -7.57 20.37
N PRO A 236 -13.63 -8.10 20.97
CA PRO A 236 -12.26 -7.85 20.49
C PRO A 236 -12.01 -8.34 19.06
N THR A 237 -12.65 -9.43 18.64
CA THR A 237 -12.54 -10.00 17.30
C THR A 237 -13.04 -9.01 16.24
N ILE A 238 -14.25 -8.48 16.38
CA ILE A 238 -14.84 -7.51 15.43
C ILE A 238 -14.00 -6.21 15.42
N ARG A 239 -13.57 -5.76 16.59
CA ARG A 239 -12.69 -4.58 16.71
C ARG A 239 -11.39 -4.77 15.91
N ASN A 240 -10.75 -5.92 16.05
CA ASN A 240 -9.48 -6.21 15.37
C ASN A 240 -9.67 -6.38 13.86
N ILE A 241 -10.74 -7.04 13.42
CA ILE A 241 -11.10 -7.17 12.00
C ILE A 241 -11.34 -5.78 11.39
N SER A 242 -12.14 -4.93 12.03
CA SER A 242 -12.40 -3.56 11.54
C SER A 242 -11.12 -2.74 11.43
N LYS A 243 -10.23 -2.80 12.44
CA LYS A 243 -8.91 -2.15 12.40
C LYS A 243 -8.04 -2.70 11.25
N LEU A 244 -8.02 -4.01 11.07
CA LEU A 244 -7.25 -4.67 10.03
C LEU A 244 -7.71 -4.24 8.63
N LEU A 245 -9.03 -4.21 8.37
CA LEU A 245 -9.60 -3.79 7.10
C LEU A 245 -9.26 -2.34 6.77
N MET A 246 -9.41 -1.43 7.73
CA MET A 246 -9.04 -0.01 7.54
C MET A 246 -7.57 0.16 7.19
N ASN A 247 -6.67 -0.49 7.93
CA ASN A 247 -5.23 -0.34 7.74
C ASN A 247 -4.72 -1.05 6.47
N SER A 248 -5.43 -2.05 5.98
CA SER A 248 -5.04 -2.81 4.79
C SER A 248 -5.48 -2.17 3.48
N MET A 249 -6.44 -1.26 3.52
CA MET A 249 -7.09 -0.71 2.32
C MET A 249 -6.12 0.10 1.47
N TYR A 250 -5.41 1.07 2.06
CA TYR A 250 -4.53 1.98 1.31
C TYR A 250 -3.41 1.23 0.56
N GLY A 251 -2.82 0.22 1.21
CA GLY A 251 -1.73 -0.54 0.62
C GLY A 251 -2.12 -1.25 -0.68
N ARG A 252 -3.37 -1.69 -0.79
CA ARG A 252 -3.87 -2.31 -2.03
C ARG A 252 -3.91 -1.33 -3.20
N PHE A 253 -4.22 -0.07 -2.97
CA PHE A 253 -4.20 0.96 -4.01
C PHE A 253 -2.78 1.35 -4.41
N GLY A 254 -1.81 1.25 -3.51
CA GLY A 254 -0.39 1.52 -3.79
C GLY A 254 0.36 0.36 -4.46
N MET A 255 -0.26 -0.80 -4.65
CA MET A 255 0.41 -1.95 -5.29
C MET A 255 0.79 -1.63 -6.75
N HIS A 256 1.97 -2.12 -7.14
CA HIS A 256 2.40 -1.98 -8.53
C HIS A 256 1.48 -2.78 -9.46
N PRO A 257 1.04 -2.22 -10.61
CA PRO A 257 0.14 -2.90 -11.54
C PRO A 257 0.80 -4.09 -12.26
N SER A 258 2.12 -4.10 -12.36
CA SER A 258 2.88 -5.22 -12.92
C SER A 258 3.14 -6.24 -11.82
N LEU A 259 2.28 -7.25 -11.74
CA LEU A 259 2.45 -8.34 -10.79
C LEU A 259 3.49 -9.32 -11.30
N THR A 260 4.53 -9.55 -10.50
CA THR A 260 5.48 -10.63 -10.74
C THR A 260 4.97 -11.92 -10.12
N ASN A 261 5.22 -13.04 -10.79
CA ASN A 261 4.98 -14.37 -10.24
C ASN A 261 6.32 -15.04 -9.95
N THR A 262 6.51 -15.52 -8.73
CA THR A 262 7.72 -16.26 -8.33
C THR A 262 7.32 -17.69 -8.01
N SER A 263 7.89 -18.65 -8.74
CA SER A 263 7.56 -20.06 -8.63
C SER A 263 8.82 -20.93 -8.77
N ILE A 264 8.76 -22.13 -8.23
CA ILE A 264 9.82 -23.13 -8.37
C ILE A 264 9.54 -23.94 -9.64
N TRP A 265 10.50 -23.95 -10.58
CA TRP A 265 10.37 -24.59 -11.87
C TRP A 265 11.52 -25.54 -12.15
N THR A 266 11.23 -26.60 -12.93
CA THR A 266 12.23 -27.44 -13.55
C THR A 266 12.77 -26.76 -14.81
N GLN A 267 13.94 -27.21 -15.32
CA GLN A 267 14.51 -26.66 -16.54
C GLN A 267 13.58 -26.86 -17.75
N ASN A 268 12.81 -27.95 -17.81
CA ASN A 268 11.84 -28.18 -18.86
C ASN A 268 10.70 -27.14 -18.86
N GLN A 269 10.21 -26.74 -17.68
CA GLN A 269 9.20 -25.70 -17.55
C GLN A 269 9.75 -24.34 -17.98
N ILE A 270 10.99 -24.03 -17.64
CA ILE A 270 11.66 -22.79 -18.06
C ILE A 270 11.79 -22.75 -19.59
N ASN A 271 12.21 -23.85 -20.21
CA ASN A 271 12.36 -23.93 -21.66
C ASN A 271 11.02 -23.89 -22.42
N SER A 272 9.92 -24.22 -21.76
CA SER A 272 8.57 -24.20 -22.33
C SER A 272 7.84 -22.88 -22.15
N ILE A 273 8.48 -21.87 -21.51
CA ILE A 273 7.84 -20.58 -21.31
C ILE A 273 7.51 -19.92 -22.65
N THR A 274 6.30 -19.41 -22.77
CA THR A 274 5.84 -18.71 -23.98
C THR A 274 6.25 -17.24 -23.95
N ASN A 275 6.26 -16.60 -25.11
CA ASN A 275 6.58 -15.16 -25.24
C ASN A 275 5.62 -14.22 -24.48
N GLY A 276 4.49 -14.74 -24.00
CA GLY A 276 3.57 -14.00 -23.12
C GLY A 276 4.14 -13.72 -21.73
N TRP A 277 5.29 -14.30 -21.37
CA TRP A 277 5.95 -14.12 -20.08
C TRP A 277 7.42 -13.76 -20.28
N LEU A 278 7.91 -12.85 -19.44
CA LEU A 278 9.32 -12.48 -19.34
C LEU A 278 9.91 -13.02 -18.04
N ILE A 279 11.04 -13.68 -18.10
CA ILE A 279 11.81 -14.07 -16.91
C ILE A 279 12.63 -12.87 -16.46
N LEU A 280 12.36 -12.40 -15.24
CA LEU A 280 13.07 -11.30 -14.59
C LEU A 280 14.29 -11.77 -13.82
N SER A 281 14.17 -12.93 -13.18
CA SER A 281 15.28 -13.54 -12.43
C SER A 281 15.12 -15.05 -12.38
N GLN A 282 16.26 -15.74 -12.33
CA GLN A 282 16.34 -17.18 -12.14
C GLN A 282 17.48 -17.48 -11.15
N ILE A 283 17.16 -18.20 -10.08
CA ILE A 283 18.12 -18.67 -9.10
C ILE A 283 18.06 -20.20 -9.07
N GLN A 284 19.12 -20.85 -9.51
CA GLN A 284 19.19 -22.30 -9.59
C GLN A 284 19.59 -22.92 -8.26
N PHE A 285 18.94 -24.01 -7.88
CA PHE A 285 19.29 -24.87 -6.74
C PHE A 285 19.00 -26.34 -7.09
N GLY A 286 20.07 -27.07 -7.36
CA GLY A 286 20.00 -28.45 -7.87
C GLY A 286 19.35 -28.52 -9.25
N GLU A 287 18.34 -29.38 -9.39
CA GLU A 287 17.56 -29.55 -10.64
C GLU A 287 16.40 -28.56 -10.77
N LEU A 288 16.18 -27.75 -9.75
CA LEU A 288 15.10 -26.77 -9.68
C LEU A 288 15.66 -25.35 -9.76
N SER A 289 14.81 -24.41 -10.15
CA SER A 289 15.10 -22.98 -10.14
C SER A 289 13.95 -22.19 -9.54
N LEU A 290 14.24 -21.19 -8.72
CA LEU A 290 13.30 -20.16 -8.34
C LEU A 290 13.26 -19.13 -9.47
N VAL A 291 12.12 -19.05 -10.14
CA VAL A 291 11.94 -18.22 -11.33
C VAL A 291 10.94 -17.13 -11.03
N THR A 292 11.36 -15.88 -11.25
CA THR A 292 10.46 -14.73 -11.17
C THR A 292 10.09 -14.28 -12.57
N THR A 293 8.81 -14.26 -12.89
CA THR A 293 8.28 -13.88 -14.20
C THR A 293 7.35 -12.68 -14.11
N ILE A 294 7.24 -11.96 -15.21
CA ILE A 294 6.26 -10.90 -15.41
C ILE A 294 5.53 -11.10 -16.73
N LEU A 295 4.28 -10.68 -16.78
CA LEU A 295 3.47 -10.75 -17.98
C LEU A 295 4.01 -9.79 -19.06
N ASN A 296 4.28 -10.31 -20.26
CA ASN A 296 4.67 -9.50 -21.41
C ASN A 296 3.42 -8.86 -22.05
N LYS A 297 3.01 -7.73 -21.50
CA LYS A 297 1.77 -7.05 -21.90
C LYS A 297 1.78 -6.62 -23.36
N GLU A 298 2.93 -6.14 -23.86
CA GLU A 298 3.08 -5.68 -25.24
C GLU A 298 2.86 -6.85 -26.21
N TRP A 299 3.56 -7.95 -26.00
CA TRP A 299 3.41 -9.14 -26.84
C TRP A 299 1.97 -9.70 -26.80
N ILE A 300 1.32 -9.70 -25.64
CA ILE A 300 -0.05 -10.18 -25.48
C ILE A 300 -1.03 -9.27 -26.23
N LEU A 301 -0.87 -7.95 -26.12
CA LEU A 301 -1.72 -6.99 -26.84
C LEU A 301 -1.61 -7.14 -28.35
N GLU A 302 -0.38 -7.30 -28.85
CA GLU A 302 -0.11 -7.41 -30.28
C GLU A 302 -0.57 -8.75 -30.89
N ASN A 303 -0.42 -9.86 -30.14
CA ASN A 303 -0.62 -11.20 -30.67
C ASN A 303 -1.93 -11.86 -30.24
N LEU A 304 -2.46 -11.53 -29.08
CA LEU A 304 -3.64 -12.18 -28.49
C LEU A 304 -4.81 -11.21 -28.22
N GLY A 305 -4.57 -9.92 -28.30
CA GLY A 305 -5.57 -8.87 -28.14
C GLY A 305 -5.91 -8.49 -26.68
N LYS A 306 -6.63 -7.39 -26.54
CA LYS A 306 -6.93 -6.75 -25.26
C LYS A 306 -7.76 -7.62 -24.30
N GLU A 307 -8.68 -8.42 -24.82
CA GLU A 307 -9.54 -9.28 -24.00
C GLU A 307 -8.75 -10.38 -23.29
N VAL A 308 -7.77 -10.97 -23.97
CA VAL A 308 -6.89 -11.99 -23.39
C VAL A 308 -6.01 -11.40 -22.31
N LEU A 309 -5.46 -10.19 -22.54
CA LEU A 309 -4.69 -9.47 -21.53
C LEU A 309 -5.53 -9.19 -20.28
N LEU A 310 -6.76 -8.72 -20.45
CA LEU A 310 -7.68 -8.46 -19.31
C LEU A 310 -7.99 -9.74 -18.52
N LYS A 311 -8.22 -10.87 -19.20
CA LYS A 311 -8.42 -12.18 -18.53
C LYS A 311 -7.19 -12.60 -17.75
N HIS A 312 -5.99 -12.44 -18.30
CA HIS A 312 -4.74 -12.76 -17.60
C HIS A 312 -4.51 -11.86 -16.41
N LEU A 313 -4.74 -10.54 -16.51
CA LEU A 313 -4.61 -9.60 -15.40
C LEU A 313 -5.60 -9.90 -14.27
N VAL A 314 -6.83 -10.28 -14.60
CA VAL A 314 -7.85 -10.70 -13.61
C VAL A 314 -7.41 -11.99 -12.91
N ASN A 315 -6.90 -12.97 -13.68
CA ASN A 315 -6.44 -14.24 -13.12
C ASN A 315 -5.17 -14.07 -12.26
N MET A 316 -4.23 -13.21 -12.66
CA MET A 316 -3.06 -12.89 -11.83
C MET A 316 -3.45 -12.17 -10.53
N GLY A 317 -4.42 -11.26 -10.58
CA GLY A 317 -4.97 -10.65 -9.36
C GLY A 317 -5.64 -11.67 -8.43
N ASN A 318 -6.02 -12.83 -8.95
CA ASN A 318 -6.55 -13.95 -8.18
C ASN A 318 -5.47 -14.97 -7.75
N ASN A 319 -4.35 -15.09 -8.46
CA ASN A 319 -3.28 -16.08 -8.22
C ASN A 319 -2.10 -15.56 -7.38
N THR A 320 -1.99 -14.27 -7.13
CA THR A 320 -0.96 -13.74 -6.19
C THR A 320 -1.25 -14.10 -4.73
N ASN A 321 -2.10 -15.09 -4.51
CA ASN A 321 -2.57 -15.55 -3.21
C ASN A 321 -2.49 -17.09 -3.05
N SER A 322 -1.69 -17.78 -3.86
CA SER A 322 -1.36 -19.20 -3.67
C SER A 322 0.02 -19.37 -3.06
#